data_ccbd18c09f3accbfeb77af89c5631d84
#
_entry.id   ccbd18c09f3accbfeb77af89c5631d84
#
_cell.length_a   1.000
_cell.length_b   1.000
_cell.length_c   1.000
_cell.angle_alpha   90.00
_cell.angle_beta   90.00
_cell.angle_gamma   90.00
#
_symmetry.space_group_name_H-M   'P 1'
#
loop_
_entity.id
_entity.type
_entity.pdbx_description
1 polymer ?
#
loop_
_entity_poly.entity_id
_entity_poly.type
_entity_poly.pdbx_seq_one_letter_code
_entity_poly.pdbx_strand_id
1 'polypeptide(L)'
;MKKSDNFRFPSAYYVGGQSIEVSFVDHLPNDNLGTASVCCGEIKIANKVNEGRDQSPSSKLNTFWHEVVHTILDTMQENELSANEKFVGVFSSMLCEVLNSFEYGQDETFGDREK
;
A
#
# COMPACT_ATOMS: atom_id res chain seq x y z
N MET A 1 -3.72 19.61 -14.30
CA MET A 1 -4.05 18.42 -13.53
C MET A 1 -2.80 17.67 -13.13
N LYS A 2 -2.75 17.21 -11.95
CA LYS A 2 -1.56 16.53 -11.48
C LYS A 2 -1.72 15.06 -11.59
N LYS A 3 -0.75 14.43 -12.24
CA LYS A 3 -0.79 13.01 -12.36
C LYS A 3 -0.77 12.31 -11.01
N SER A 4 -0.10 12.94 -10.05
CA SER A 4 0.01 12.32 -8.76
C SER A 4 -1.31 12.22 -8.02
N ASP A 5 -2.36 12.89 -8.52
CA ASP A 5 -3.65 12.80 -7.88
C ASP A 5 -4.50 11.66 -8.42
N ASN A 6 -4.01 10.97 -9.45
CA ASN A 6 -4.77 9.91 -10.10
C ASN A 6 -4.08 8.57 -9.90
N PHE A 7 -3.96 8.18 -8.65
CA PHE A 7 -3.33 6.91 -8.34
C PHE A 7 -4.29 5.76 -8.62
N ARG A 8 -3.73 4.68 -9.09
CA ARG A 8 -4.48 3.46 -9.29
C ARG A 8 -4.14 2.48 -8.18
N PHE A 9 -5.18 1.86 -7.64
CA PHE A 9 -5.02 0.87 -6.59
C PHE A 9 -5.50 -0.47 -7.13
N PRO A 10 -4.77 -1.54 -6.86
CA PRO A 10 -5.27 -2.85 -7.23
C PRO A 10 -6.45 -3.21 -6.35
N SER A 11 -7.34 -4.03 -6.88
CA SER A 11 -8.43 -4.53 -6.05
C SER A 11 -7.99 -5.73 -5.23
N ALA A 12 -6.88 -6.36 -5.60
CA ALA A 12 -6.38 -7.51 -4.87
C ALA A 12 -4.96 -7.80 -5.32
N TYR A 13 -4.24 -8.53 -4.50
CA TYR A 13 -2.92 -9.03 -4.87
C TYR A 13 -2.67 -10.31 -4.09
N TYR A 14 -1.63 -11.02 -4.45
CA TYR A 14 -1.27 -12.25 -3.78
C TYR A 14 0.02 -12.09 -3.00
N VAL A 15 0.06 -12.68 -1.82
CA VAL A 15 1.28 -12.77 -1.04
C VAL A 15 1.27 -14.13 -0.35
N GLY A 16 2.37 -14.87 -0.53
CA GLY A 16 2.46 -16.19 0.05
C GLY A 16 1.36 -17.13 -0.41
N GLY A 17 0.86 -16.93 -1.62
CA GLY A 17 -0.19 -17.78 -2.13
C GLY A 17 -1.60 -17.39 -1.70
N GLN A 18 -1.73 -16.36 -0.87
CA GLN A 18 -3.03 -15.95 -0.37
C GLN A 18 -3.44 -14.66 -1.06
N SER A 19 -4.72 -14.58 -1.42
CA SER A 19 -5.27 -13.37 -2.01
C SER A 19 -5.59 -12.35 -0.92
N ILE A 20 -5.16 -11.12 -1.13
CA ILE A 20 -5.45 -10.02 -0.23
C ILE A 20 -6.31 -9.02 -0.99
N GLU A 21 -7.49 -8.76 -0.49
CA GLU A 21 -8.41 -7.82 -1.13
C GLU A 21 -8.19 -6.43 -0.57
N VAL A 22 -8.26 -5.44 -1.46
CA VAL A 22 -8.05 -4.05 -1.10
C VAL A 22 -9.36 -3.32 -1.25
N SER A 23 -9.83 -2.68 -0.18
CA SER A 23 -11.09 -1.96 -0.25
C SER A 23 -10.96 -0.62 0.46
N PHE A 24 -11.86 0.28 0.11
CA PHE A 24 -11.92 1.59 0.72
C PHE A 24 -13.20 1.69 1.51
N VAL A 25 -13.10 2.22 2.73
CA VAL A 25 -14.25 2.38 3.60
C VAL A 25 -14.28 3.83 4.05
N ASP A 26 -15.45 4.30 4.47
CA ASP A 26 -15.54 5.70 4.89
C ASP A 26 -14.67 5.99 6.09
N HIS A 27 -14.80 5.17 7.14
CA HIS A 27 -14.05 5.38 8.37
C HIS A 27 -13.54 4.06 8.91
N LEU A 28 -12.45 4.14 9.63
CA LEU A 28 -11.93 3.01 10.37
C LEU A 28 -11.91 3.36 11.86
N PRO A 29 -11.93 2.35 12.72
CA PRO A 29 -11.88 2.62 14.16
C PRO A 29 -10.63 3.42 14.53
N ASN A 30 -10.78 4.30 15.52
CA ASN A 30 -9.67 5.09 16.05
C ASN A 30 -9.02 5.99 15.02
N ASP A 31 -9.79 6.39 14.00
CA ASP A 31 -9.27 7.23 12.92
C ASP A 31 -8.04 6.64 12.27
N ASN A 32 -7.95 5.32 12.23
CA ASN A 32 -6.86 4.68 11.51
C ASN A 32 -6.94 5.02 10.03
N LEU A 33 -5.77 5.22 9.44
CA LEU A 33 -5.71 5.51 8.01
C LEU A 33 -5.93 4.24 7.20
N GLY A 34 -5.47 3.12 7.71
CA GLY A 34 -5.64 1.84 7.04
C GLY A 34 -5.46 0.71 8.03
N THR A 35 -5.89 -0.47 7.63
CA THR A 35 -5.70 -1.68 8.42
C THR A 35 -5.38 -2.83 7.49
N ALA A 36 -4.74 -3.85 8.03
CA ALA A 36 -4.41 -5.06 7.27
C ALA A 36 -4.64 -6.27 8.15
N SER A 37 -5.16 -7.32 7.55
CA SER A 37 -5.34 -8.59 8.24
C SER A 37 -5.06 -9.71 7.26
N VAL A 38 -3.94 -10.41 7.47
CA VAL A 38 -3.62 -11.54 6.62
C VAL A 38 -4.61 -12.67 6.85
N CYS A 39 -5.01 -12.88 8.10
CA CYS A 39 -5.98 -13.92 8.40
C CYS A 39 -7.28 -13.75 7.66
N CYS A 40 -7.71 -12.50 7.50
CA CYS A 40 -8.97 -12.21 6.81
C CYS A 40 -8.74 -11.94 5.33
N GLY A 41 -7.48 -11.82 4.90
CA GLY A 41 -7.17 -11.59 3.50
C GLY A 41 -7.60 -10.22 3.01
N GLU A 42 -7.36 -9.18 3.80
CA GLU A 42 -7.86 -7.89 3.40
C GLU A 42 -7.01 -6.73 3.89
N ILE A 43 -7.02 -5.67 3.10
CA ILE A 43 -6.54 -4.36 3.49
C ILE A 43 -7.72 -3.41 3.34
N LYS A 44 -7.91 -2.54 4.32
CA LYS A 44 -8.92 -1.49 4.24
C LYS A 44 -8.25 -0.14 4.38
N ILE A 45 -8.67 0.79 3.55
CA ILE A 45 -8.13 2.15 3.54
C ILE A 45 -9.28 3.10 3.79
N ALA A 46 -9.07 4.02 4.72
CA ALA A 46 -10.13 4.95 5.09
C ALA A 46 -10.21 6.09 4.09
N ASN A 47 -11.43 6.39 3.65
CA ASN A 47 -11.64 7.59 2.84
C ASN A 47 -11.62 8.85 3.69
N LYS A 48 -12.09 8.75 4.93
CA LYS A 48 -12.21 9.90 5.81
C LYS A 48 -11.51 9.67 7.12
N VAL A 49 -10.86 10.72 7.59
CA VAL A 49 -10.09 10.70 8.83
C VAL A 49 -10.31 12.03 9.52
N ASN A 50 -9.89 12.12 10.79
CA ASN A 50 -9.86 13.40 11.51
C ASN A 50 -11.14 14.19 11.35
N GLU A 51 -12.21 13.72 12.00
CA GLU A 51 -13.49 14.43 12.03
C GLU A 51 -14.12 14.56 10.65
N GLY A 52 -13.97 13.54 9.86
CA GLY A 52 -14.68 13.47 8.59
C GLY A 52 -13.99 14.13 7.43
N ARG A 53 -12.73 14.48 7.57
CA ARG A 53 -11.98 15.07 6.47
C ARG A 53 -11.48 13.97 5.54
N ASP A 54 -11.43 14.29 4.27
CA ASP A 54 -10.98 13.32 3.30
C ASP A 54 -9.51 13.02 3.45
N GLN A 55 -9.15 11.74 3.40
CA GLN A 55 -7.75 11.37 3.32
C GLN A 55 -7.28 11.68 1.91
N SER A 56 -6.15 12.40 1.78
CA SER A 56 -5.68 12.82 0.47
C SER A 56 -5.25 11.62 -0.37
N PRO A 57 -5.25 11.77 -1.71
CA PRO A 57 -4.81 10.67 -2.56
C PRO A 57 -3.39 10.20 -2.26
N SER A 58 -2.46 11.11 -2.02
CA SER A 58 -1.10 10.68 -1.74
C SER A 58 -1.00 9.98 -0.40
N SER A 59 -1.79 10.43 0.58
CA SER A 59 -1.82 9.73 1.86
C SER A 59 -2.39 8.34 1.70
N LYS A 60 -3.45 8.20 0.91
CA LYS A 60 -4.04 6.88 0.66
C LYS A 60 -3.02 5.94 0.02
N LEU A 61 -2.24 6.46 -0.93
CA LEU A 61 -1.24 5.63 -1.58
C LEU A 61 -0.17 5.18 -0.59
N ASN A 62 0.28 6.11 0.24
CA ASN A 62 1.28 5.77 1.25
C ASN A 62 0.71 4.76 2.24
N THR A 63 -0.54 4.94 2.63
CA THR A 63 -1.22 4.01 3.53
C THR A 63 -1.32 2.63 2.90
N PHE A 64 -1.65 2.58 1.62
CA PHE A 64 -1.73 1.30 0.92
C PHE A 64 -0.42 0.53 1.05
N TRP A 65 0.70 1.18 0.75
CA TRP A 65 1.99 0.49 0.82
C TRP A 65 2.36 0.13 2.25
N HIS A 66 1.97 0.97 3.21
CA HIS A 66 2.18 0.65 4.62
C HIS A 66 1.50 -0.67 4.96
N GLU A 67 0.25 -0.83 4.53
CA GLU A 67 -0.48 -2.04 4.86
C GLU A 67 0.04 -3.23 4.06
N VAL A 68 0.49 -3.02 2.81
CA VAL A 68 1.08 -4.10 2.04
C VAL A 68 2.32 -4.64 2.76
N VAL A 69 3.16 -3.75 3.30
CA VAL A 69 4.36 -4.19 4.01
C VAL A 69 3.96 -5.04 5.22
N HIS A 70 2.91 -4.64 5.95
CA HIS A 70 2.44 -5.46 7.06
C HIS A 70 2.07 -6.86 6.58
N THR A 71 1.34 -6.98 5.47
CA THR A 71 0.94 -8.31 5.00
C THR A 71 2.13 -9.15 4.59
N ILE A 72 3.15 -8.53 4.01
CA ILE A 72 4.36 -9.27 3.64
C ILE A 72 5.07 -9.78 4.88
N LEU A 73 5.29 -8.90 5.85
CA LEU A 73 6.00 -9.29 7.06
C LEU A 73 5.23 -10.32 7.86
N ASP A 74 3.92 -10.15 7.94
CA ASP A 74 3.09 -11.12 8.67
C ASP A 74 3.13 -12.48 7.98
N THR A 75 3.11 -12.50 6.65
CA THR A 75 3.20 -13.75 5.91
C THR A 75 4.55 -14.41 6.12
N MET A 76 5.61 -13.61 6.22
CA MET A 76 6.94 -14.13 6.51
C MET A 76 7.11 -14.54 7.97
N GLN A 77 6.12 -14.24 8.79
CA GLN A 77 6.16 -14.49 10.23
C GLN A 77 7.24 -13.67 10.92
N GLU A 78 7.54 -12.51 10.35
CA GLU A 78 8.42 -11.54 10.98
C GLU A 78 7.59 -10.65 11.87
N ASN A 79 7.06 -11.22 12.94
CA ASN A 79 6.06 -10.54 13.73
C ASN A 79 6.62 -9.34 14.49
N GLU A 80 7.83 -9.44 14.97
CA GLU A 80 8.43 -8.31 15.66
C GLU A 80 8.65 -7.14 14.72
N LEU A 81 9.09 -7.44 13.51
CA LEU A 81 9.34 -6.40 12.53
C LEU A 81 8.03 -5.76 12.10
N SER A 82 7.00 -6.57 11.90
CA SER A 82 5.68 -6.05 11.53
C SER A 82 5.11 -5.17 12.63
N ALA A 83 5.42 -5.46 13.88
CA ALA A 83 4.93 -4.65 14.99
C ALA A 83 5.76 -3.39 15.19
N ASN A 84 6.88 -3.26 14.51
CA ASN A 84 7.74 -2.09 14.63
C ASN A 84 7.23 -1.01 13.67
N GLU A 85 6.37 -0.14 14.19
CA GLU A 85 5.71 0.85 13.34
C GLU A 85 6.68 1.85 12.74
N LYS A 86 7.79 2.11 13.43
CA LYS A 86 8.77 3.00 12.83
C LYS A 86 9.40 2.36 11.61
N PHE A 87 9.75 1.09 11.72
CA PHE A 87 10.34 0.40 10.57
C PHE A 87 9.34 0.34 9.43
N VAL A 88 8.12 -0.12 9.71
CA VAL A 88 7.11 -0.28 8.67
C VAL A 88 6.82 1.07 8.02
N GLY A 89 6.67 2.11 8.83
CA GLY A 89 6.35 3.42 8.30
C GLY A 89 7.43 3.99 7.41
N VAL A 90 8.67 3.89 7.84
CA VAL A 90 9.76 4.45 7.04
C VAL A 90 10.01 3.61 5.80
N PHE A 91 10.02 2.28 5.96
CA PHE A 91 10.30 1.42 4.83
C PHE A 91 9.22 1.55 3.76
N SER A 92 7.94 1.52 4.17
CA SER A 92 6.86 1.60 3.20
C SER A 92 6.83 2.94 2.50
N SER A 93 7.17 4.00 3.22
CA SER A 93 7.21 5.34 2.62
C SER A 93 8.30 5.42 1.55
N MET A 94 9.47 4.86 1.87
CA MET A 94 10.55 4.83 0.90
C MET A 94 10.21 3.97 -0.29
N LEU A 95 9.59 2.81 -0.03
CA LEU A 95 9.19 1.93 -1.11
C LEU A 95 8.20 2.62 -2.03
N CYS A 96 7.23 3.31 -1.43
CA CYS A 96 6.24 4.05 -2.20
C CYS A 96 6.92 5.08 -3.10
N GLU A 97 7.87 5.81 -2.53
CA GLU A 97 8.58 6.83 -3.30
C GLU A 97 9.36 6.21 -4.46
N VAL A 98 10.06 5.11 -4.19
CA VAL A 98 10.84 4.45 -5.23
C VAL A 98 9.93 4.01 -6.37
N LEU A 99 8.83 3.34 -6.04
CA LEU A 99 7.95 2.81 -7.08
C LEU A 99 7.31 3.92 -7.90
N ASN A 100 6.99 5.04 -7.27
CA ASN A 100 6.34 6.13 -7.98
C ASN A 100 7.29 7.03 -8.71
N SER A 101 8.59 6.84 -8.52
CA SER A 101 9.57 7.66 -9.19
C SER A 101 10.20 6.97 -10.40
N PHE A 102 9.79 5.74 -10.69
CA PHE A 102 10.34 5.05 -11.85
C PHE A 102 10.06 5.84 -13.12
N GLU A 103 11.08 5.91 -13.95
CA GLU A 103 10.96 6.52 -15.26
C GLU A 103 11.32 5.45 -16.29
N TYR A 104 10.50 5.38 -17.31
CA TYR A 104 10.69 4.35 -18.33
C TYR A 104 11.09 5.01 -19.63
N GLY A 105 12.14 4.49 -20.24
CA GLY A 105 12.52 4.96 -21.54
C GLY A 105 11.52 4.49 -22.58
N GLN A 106 11.54 5.17 -23.73
CA GLN A 106 10.56 4.90 -24.76
C GLN A 106 10.61 3.50 -25.29
N ASP A 107 11.80 2.99 -25.45
CA ASP A 107 11.95 1.68 -26.05
C ASP A 107 12.35 0.64 -25.06
N GLU A 108 12.13 0.90 -23.80
CA GLU A 108 12.65 0.03 -22.80
C GLU A 108 11.63 -0.94 -22.38
N THR A 109 11.60 -2.03 -23.02
CA THR A 109 10.81 -3.15 -22.56
C THR A 109 11.76 -4.27 -22.31
N PHE A 110 11.43 -5.08 -21.35
CA PHE A 110 12.29 -6.19 -21.02
C PHE A 110 12.37 -7.18 -22.15
N GLY A 111 11.29 -7.35 -22.87
CA GLY A 111 11.31 -8.25 -23.98
C GLY A 111 12.34 -7.86 -25.02
N ASP A 112 12.44 -6.57 -25.27
CA ASP A 112 13.42 -6.10 -26.24
C ASP A 112 14.83 -6.32 -25.76
N ARG A 113 15.03 -6.21 -24.48
CA ARG A 113 16.39 -6.28 -23.99
C ARG A 113 16.90 -7.67 -23.87
N GLU A 114 16.02 -8.61 -23.94
CA GLU A 114 16.43 -9.98 -23.79
C GLU A 114 16.90 -10.62 -25.03
N LYS A 115 16.85 -9.93 -26.10
CA LYS A 115 17.33 -10.53 -27.35
C LYS A 115 18.79 -10.67 -27.42
#